data_c6de0d2f8bfd140daeb132b09cd1a2f8
#
_entry.id   c6de0d2f8bfd140daeb132b09cd1a2f8
#
_cell.length_a   1.000
_cell.length_b   1.000
_cell.length_c   1.000
_cell.angle_alpha   90.00
_cell.angle_beta   90.00
_cell.angle_gamma   90.00
#
_symmetry.space_group_name_H-M   'P 1'
#
loop_
_entity.id
_entity.type
_entity.pdbx_description
1 polymer ?
#
loop_
_entity_poly.entity_id
_entity_poly.type
_entity_poly.pdbx_seq_one_letter_code
_entity_poly.pdbx_strand_id
1 'polypeptide(L)'
;MATKETHKFKELYRFVKPYRTLLGIAVVFHVICTCLGLLMPLVLKIIIDKALGGSDLSLLYVLLGGVILLYWVRAFFFYSCNYLTYYPIHRMLLDLRVKLFRHLQSLSLRFYQEYRTGKLISNILTDVAALQSMFSTVVVGIASNLFALIFVGIMLVVLSPTL
;
A
#
# COMPACT_ATOMS: atom_id res chain seq x y z
N MET A 1 13.56 -29.84 3.00
CA MET A 1 13.58 -28.49 2.40
C MET A 1 12.64 -27.50 3.09
N ALA A 2 11.47 -27.90 3.56
CA ALA A 2 10.48 -27.05 4.21
C ALA A 2 10.94 -26.31 5.50
N THR A 3 11.77 -26.93 6.31
CA THR A 3 12.19 -26.37 7.62
C THR A 3 13.13 -25.16 7.52
N LYS A 4 13.85 -25.01 6.42
CA LYS A 4 14.79 -23.90 6.17
C LYS A 4 14.08 -22.65 5.66
N GLU A 5 12.94 -22.81 5.00
CA GLU A 5 12.07 -21.73 4.52
C GLU A 5 11.30 -21.09 5.69
N THR A 6 10.75 -21.91 6.59
CA THR A 6 10.01 -21.41 7.75
C THR A 6 10.87 -20.56 8.70
N HIS A 7 12.17 -20.88 8.80
CA HIS A 7 13.10 -20.06 9.60
C HIS A 7 13.35 -18.68 8.98
N LYS A 8 13.44 -18.58 7.66
CA LYS A 8 13.60 -17.32 6.93
C LYS A 8 12.36 -16.41 7.07
N PHE A 9 11.15 -17.02 6.95
CA PHE A 9 9.90 -16.29 7.18
C PHE A 9 9.77 -15.76 8.61
N LYS A 10 10.23 -16.52 9.60
CA LYS A 10 10.20 -16.13 11.01
C LYS A 10 11.16 -14.96 11.31
N GLU A 11 12.31 -14.92 10.65
CA GLU A 11 13.23 -13.78 10.73
C GLU A 11 12.67 -12.53 10.06
N LEU A 12 12.09 -12.66 8.86
CA LEU A 12 11.39 -11.55 8.21
C LEU A 12 10.25 -11.02 9.07
N TYR A 13 9.44 -11.90 9.64
CA TYR A 13 8.34 -11.51 10.54
C TYR A 13 8.85 -10.73 11.77
N ARG A 14 10.02 -11.08 12.31
CA ARG A 14 10.63 -10.37 13.43
C ARG A 14 11.00 -8.93 13.07
N PHE A 15 11.33 -8.65 11.81
CA PHE A 15 11.59 -7.29 11.32
C PHE A 15 10.30 -6.47 11.12
N VAL A 16 9.23 -7.12 10.71
CA VAL A 16 7.92 -6.48 10.50
C VAL A 16 7.19 -6.22 11.82
N LYS A 17 7.45 -7.04 12.85
CA LYS A 17 6.76 -7.00 14.15
C LYS A 17 6.69 -5.60 14.79
N PRO A 18 7.78 -4.78 14.85
CA PRO A 18 7.71 -3.45 15.47
C PRO A 18 6.83 -2.46 14.68
N TYR A 19 6.59 -2.71 13.39
CA TYR A 19 5.84 -1.83 12.50
C TYR A 19 4.41 -2.30 12.21
N ARG A 20 3.98 -3.42 12.80
CA ARG A 20 2.67 -4.04 12.53
C ARG A 20 1.49 -3.11 12.83
N THR A 21 1.59 -2.27 13.85
CA THR A 21 0.55 -1.31 14.21
C THR A 21 0.42 -0.20 13.18
N LEU A 22 1.53 0.36 12.70
CA LEU A 22 1.52 1.36 11.63
C LEU A 22 0.96 0.77 10.32
N LEU A 23 1.38 -0.45 9.97
CA LEU A 23 0.86 -1.15 8.80
C LEU A 23 -0.64 -1.47 8.94
N GLY A 24 -1.08 -1.85 10.14
CA GLY A 24 -2.51 -2.05 10.42
C GLY A 24 -3.32 -0.78 10.24
N ILE A 25 -2.85 0.35 10.75
CA ILE A 25 -3.48 1.67 10.56
C ILE A 25 -3.49 2.03 9.06
N ALA A 26 -2.40 1.79 8.35
CA ALA A 26 -2.32 2.02 6.90
C ALA A 26 -3.38 1.24 6.13
N VAL A 27 -3.61 -0.03 6.48
CA VAL A 27 -4.66 -0.86 5.87
C VAL A 27 -6.05 -0.26 6.13
N VAL A 28 -6.34 0.18 7.36
CA VAL A 28 -7.62 0.83 7.68
C VAL A 28 -7.83 2.10 6.84
N PHE A 29 -6.81 2.96 6.73
CA PHE A 29 -6.87 4.16 5.90
C PHE A 29 -7.07 3.82 4.41
N HIS A 30 -6.46 2.72 3.96
CA HIS A 30 -6.61 2.23 2.59
C HIS A 30 -8.05 1.77 2.31
N VAL A 31 -8.66 1.06 3.25
CA VAL A 31 -10.08 0.67 3.17
C VAL A 31 -10.97 1.90 3.09
N ILE A 32 -10.76 2.90 3.96
CA ILE A 32 -11.52 4.16 3.94
C ILE A 32 -11.35 4.86 2.58
N CYS A 33 -10.13 4.97 2.08
CA CYS A 33 -9.85 5.58 0.78
C CYS A 33 -10.55 4.85 -0.38
N THR A 34 -10.59 3.52 -0.33
CA THR A 34 -11.29 2.68 -1.31
C THR A 34 -12.80 2.89 -1.23
N CYS A 35 -13.39 2.89 -0.04
CA CYS A 35 -14.81 3.17 0.16
C CYS A 35 -15.20 4.56 -0.38
N LEU A 36 -14.40 5.58 -0.07
CA LEU A 36 -14.63 6.93 -0.61
C LEU A 36 -14.55 6.97 -2.15
N GLY A 37 -13.64 6.19 -2.74
CA GLY A 37 -13.53 6.07 -4.19
C GLY A 37 -14.77 5.46 -4.85
N LEU A 38 -15.39 4.51 -4.18
CA LEU A 38 -16.57 3.79 -4.66
C LEU A 38 -17.88 4.58 -4.51
N LEU A 39 -17.88 5.68 -3.74
CA LEU A 39 -18.98 6.64 -3.72
C LEU A 39 -19.10 7.45 -5.03
N MET A 40 -18.00 7.55 -5.80
CA MET A 40 -17.98 8.34 -7.04
C MET A 40 -18.99 7.91 -8.09
N PRO A 41 -19.13 6.62 -8.45
CA PRO A 41 -20.15 6.19 -9.40
C PRO A 41 -21.57 6.52 -8.93
N LEU A 42 -21.84 6.45 -7.61
CA LEU A 42 -23.15 6.78 -7.04
C LEU A 42 -23.46 8.29 -7.16
N VAL A 43 -22.48 9.13 -6.84
CA VAL A 43 -22.64 10.59 -6.98
C VAL A 43 -22.83 10.96 -8.45
N LEU A 44 -22.06 10.34 -9.36
CA LEU A 44 -22.21 10.56 -10.80
C LEU A 44 -23.61 10.17 -11.29
N LYS A 45 -24.15 9.04 -10.83
CA LYS A 45 -25.52 8.63 -11.13
C LYS A 45 -26.53 9.70 -10.68
N ILE A 46 -26.42 10.23 -9.45
CA ILE A 46 -27.31 11.25 -8.93
C ILE A 46 -27.23 12.55 -9.77
N ILE A 47 -26.03 12.92 -10.21
CA ILE A 47 -25.83 14.11 -11.07
C ILE A 47 -26.55 13.90 -12.41
N ILE A 48 -26.40 12.75 -13.03
CA ILE A 48 -27.03 12.46 -14.33
C ILE A 48 -28.55 12.41 -14.19
N ASP A 49 -29.07 11.65 -13.22
CA ASP A 49 -30.51 11.37 -13.10
C ASP A 49 -31.30 12.59 -12.60
N LYS A 50 -30.77 13.33 -11.63
CA LYS A 50 -31.53 14.41 -10.96
C LYS A 50 -31.13 15.80 -11.41
N ALA A 51 -29.85 16.11 -11.55
CA ALA A 51 -29.41 17.47 -11.86
C ALA A 51 -29.54 17.78 -13.34
N LEU A 52 -29.14 16.85 -14.22
CA LEU A 52 -29.25 17.05 -15.67
C LEU A 52 -30.65 16.73 -16.20
N GLY A 53 -31.31 15.71 -15.68
CA GLY A 53 -32.67 15.32 -16.08
C GLY A 53 -33.76 16.29 -15.57
N GLY A 54 -33.54 16.95 -14.42
CA GLY A 54 -34.49 17.88 -13.80
C GLY A 54 -34.24 19.35 -14.16
N SER A 55 -33.19 19.71 -14.87
CA SER A 55 -32.77 21.09 -15.18
C SER A 55 -32.61 22.00 -13.95
N ASP A 56 -32.31 21.41 -12.79
CA ASP A 56 -32.14 22.12 -11.54
C ASP A 56 -30.68 22.53 -11.33
N LEU A 57 -30.35 23.75 -11.72
CA LEU A 57 -29.01 24.32 -11.63
C LEU A 57 -28.51 24.44 -10.17
N SER A 58 -29.44 24.73 -9.23
CA SER A 58 -29.08 24.87 -7.81
C SER A 58 -28.56 23.52 -7.25
N LEU A 59 -29.27 22.44 -7.54
CA LEU A 59 -28.88 21.08 -7.16
C LEU A 59 -27.54 20.70 -7.79
N LEU A 60 -27.31 21.08 -9.05
CA LEU A 60 -26.08 20.83 -9.76
C LEU A 60 -24.85 21.45 -9.06
N TYR A 61 -24.94 22.73 -8.66
CA TYR A 61 -23.83 23.40 -7.96
C TYR A 61 -23.55 22.79 -6.59
N VAL A 62 -24.57 22.37 -5.84
CA VAL A 62 -24.41 21.69 -4.55
C VAL A 62 -23.72 20.35 -4.73
N LEU A 63 -24.12 19.57 -5.72
CA LEU A 63 -23.50 18.27 -6.01
C LEU A 63 -22.05 18.41 -6.48
N LEU A 64 -21.75 19.40 -7.32
CA LEU A 64 -20.37 19.68 -7.75
C LEU A 64 -19.49 20.10 -6.56
N GLY A 65 -19.98 20.93 -5.67
CA GLY A 65 -19.28 21.27 -4.42
C GLY A 65 -19.02 20.05 -3.55
N GLY A 66 -20.02 19.18 -3.42
CA GLY A 66 -19.89 17.89 -2.72
C GLY A 66 -18.83 16.96 -3.32
N VAL A 67 -18.77 16.89 -4.63
CA VAL A 67 -17.72 16.11 -5.35
C VAL A 67 -16.34 16.66 -5.04
N ILE A 68 -16.14 17.98 -5.13
CA ILE A 68 -14.86 18.61 -4.81
C ILE A 68 -14.45 18.30 -3.38
N LEU A 69 -15.35 18.45 -2.41
CA LEU A 69 -15.10 18.15 -1.01
C LEU A 69 -14.70 16.66 -0.83
N LEU A 70 -15.44 15.76 -1.47
CA LEU A 70 -15.18 14.32 -1.40
C LEU A 70 -13.78 13.97 -1.96
N TYR A 71 -13.36 14.60 -3.07
CA TYR A 71 -12.01 14.43 -3.60
C TYR A 71 -10.92 14.95 -2.66
N TRP A 72 -11.13 16.08 -1.99
CA TRP A 72 -10.20 16.62 -1.00
C TRP A 72 -10.04 15.67 0.20
N VAL A 73 -11.15 15.18 0.74
CA VAL A 73 -11.14 14.20 1.83
C VAL A 73 -10.43 12.92 1.40
N ARG A 74 -10.76 12.40 0.21
CA ARG A 74 -10.11 11.22 -0.35
C ARG A 74 -8.61 11.42 -0.55
N ALA A 75 -8.18 12.57 -1.07
CA ALA A 75 -6.76 12.89 -1.26
C ALA A 75 -6.00 12.92 0.07
N PHE A 76 -6.59 13.45 1.12
CA PHE A 76 -6.01 13.44 2.46
C PHE A 76 -5.80 12.00 2.98
N PHE A 77 -6.81 11.15 2.89
CA PHE A 77 -6.69 9.74 3.29
C PHE A 77 -5.70 8.99 2.43
N PHE A 78 -5.68 9.23 1.13
CA PHE A 78 -4.73 8.62 0.19
C PHE A 78 -3.28 8.99 0.53
N TYR A 79 -3.00 10.26 0.77
CA TYR A 79 -1.67 10.71 1.18
C TYR A 79 -1.25 10.10 2.52
N SER A 80 -2.13 10.14 3.51
CA SER A 80 -1.88 9.58 4.84
C SER A 80 -1.61 8.07 4.80
N CYS A 81 -2.39 7.34 4.01
CA CYS A 81 -2.21 5.91 3.79
C CYS A 81 -0.84 5.58 3.18
N ASN A 82 -0.47 6.29 2.11
CA ASN A 82 0.84 6.11 1.47
C ASN A 82 1.98 6.41 2.45
N TYR A 83 1.91 7.50 3.19
CA TYR A 83 2.91 7.83 4.19
C TYR A 83 3.06 6.76 5.27
N LEU A 84 1.93 6.31 5.84
CA LEU A 84 1.89 5.26 6.87
C LEU A 84 2.41 3.91 6.36
N THR A 85 2.35 3.67 5.07
CA THR A 85 2.85 2.44 4.45
C THR A 85 4.34 2.55 4.12
N TYR A 86 4.76 3.62 3.45
CA TYR A 86 6.14 3.76 2.99
C TYR A 86 7.12 4.04 4.14
N TYR A 87 6.72 4.80 5.14
CA TYR A 87 7.59 5.12 6.26
C TYR A 87 8.13 3.89 6.99
N PRO A 88 7.31 2.93 7.46
CA PRO A 88 7.81 1.74 8.14
C PRO A 88 8.64 0.84 7.20
N ILE A 89 8.27 0.74 5.91
CA ILE A 89 9.02 -0.05 4.93
C ILE A 89 10.43 0.53 4.78
N HIS A 90 10.56 1.84 4.58
CA HIS A 90 11.88 2.48 4.47
C HIS A 90 12.72 2.33 5.73
N ARG A 91 12.13 2.45 6.92
CA ARG A 91 12.83 2.23 8.19
C ARG A 91 13.34 0.81 8.33
N MET A 92 12.49 -0.16 8.02
CA MET A 92 12.85 -1.58 8.05
C MET A 92 14.02 -1.90 7.09
N LEU A 93 14.01 -1.33 5.90
CA LEU A 93 15.08 -1.51 4.92
C LEU A 93 16.39 -0.84 5.34
N LEU A 94 16.29 0.33 5.98
CA LEU A 94 17.46 1.01 6.54
C LEU A 94 18.10 0.14 7.64
N ASP A 95 17.31 -0.40 8.55
CA ASP A 95 17.78 -1.30 9.61
C ASP A 95 18.44 -2.56 9.01
N LEU A 96 17.85 -3.10 7.93
CA LEU A 96 18.43 -4.24 7.21
C LEU A 96 19.77 -3.88 6.57
N ARG A 97 19.86 -2.72 5.89
CA ARG A 97 21.12 -2.24 5.31
C ARG A 97 22.21 -2.05 6.34
N VAL A 98 21.87 -1.43 7.48
CA VAL A 98 22.84 -1.23 8.58
C VAL A 98 23.33 -2.56 9.14
N LYS A 99 22.45 -3.54 9.32
CA LYS A 99 22.84 -4.88 9.79
C LYS A 99 23.73 -5.61 8.78
N LEU A 100 23.37 -5.58 7.50
CA LEU A 100 24.18 -6.17 6.43
C LEU A 100 25.56 -5.52 6.35
N PHE A 101 25.61 -4.19 6.41
CA PHE A 101 26.86 -3.46 6.37
C PHE A 101 27.76 -3.76 7.58
N ARG A 102 27.17 -3.83 8.78
CA ARG A 102 27.88 -4.23 10.00
C ARG A 102 28.40 -5.66 9.91
N HIS A 103 27.62 -6.58 9.35
CA HIS A 103 28.05 -7.96 9.11
C HIS A 103 29.21 -8.02 8.11
N LEU A 104 29.13 -7.25 7.01
CA LEU A 104 30.26 -7.16 6.08
C LEU A 104 31.54 -6.68 6.78
N GLN A 105 31.46 -5.62 7.58
CA GLN A 105 32.63 -5.09 8.30
C GLN A 105 33.26 -6.07 9.29
N SER A 106 32.50 -7.07 9.76
CA SER A 106 33.02 -8.11 10.66
C SER A 106 33.69 -9.28 9.93
N LEU A 107 33.69 -9.31 8.59
CA LEU A 107 34.32 -10.37 7.81
C LEU A 107 35.83 -10.16 7.70
N SER A 108 36.58 -11.26 7.54
CA SER A 108 38.03 -11.23 7.45
C SER A 108 38.55 -10.61 6.15
N LEU A 109 39.77 -10.06 6.17
CA LEU A 109 40.43 -9.53 4.98
C LEU A 109 40.57 -10.58 3.86
N ARG A 110 40.74 -11.86 4.23
CA ARG A 110 40.81 -12.97 3.27
C ARG A 110 39.54 -13.09 2.43
N PHE A 111 38.35 -12.85 3.02
CA PHE A 111 37.08 -12.84 2.32
C PHE A 111 37.05 -11.75 1.23
N TYR A 112 37.58 -10.55 1.52
CA TYR A 112 37.61 -9.44 0.56
C TYR A 112 38.65 -9.62 -0.55
N GLN A 113 39.67 -10.44 -0.34
CA GLN A 113 40.62 -10.82 -1.39
C GLN A 113 39.99 -11.83 -2.37
N GLU A 114 39.12 -12.70 -1.91
CA GLU A 114 38.47 -13.74 -2.72
C GLU A 114 37.25 -13.19 -3.48
N TYR A 115 36.51 -12.23 -2.89
CA TYR A 115 35.30 -11.65 -3.49
C TYR A 115 35.54 -10.18 -3.87
N ARG A 116 35.20 -9.83 -5.12
CA ARG A 116 35.27 -8.43 -5.59
C ARG A 116 34.27 -7.58 -4.79
N THR A 117 34.76 -6.70 -3.94
CA THR A 117 33.98 -5.84 -3.03
C THR A 117 32.88 -5.04 -3.74
N GLY A 118 33.14 -4.51 -4.94
CA GLY A 118 32.16 -3.75 -5.72
C GLY A 118 30.96 -4.61 -6.14
N LYS A 119 31.17 -5.87 -6.54
CA LYS A 119 30.08 -6.77 -6.91
C LYS A 119 29.23 -7.16 -5.69
N LEU A 120 29.86 -7.34 -4.54
CA LEU A 120 29.17 -7.66 -3.29
C LEU A 120 28.25 -6.52 -2.85
N ILE A 121 28.75 -5.29 -2.85
CA ILE A 121 27.97 -4.10 -2.50
C ILE A 121 26.81 -3.88 -3.49
N SER A 122 27.07 -4.02 -4.79
CA SER A 122 26.04 -3.90 -5.82
C SER A 122 24.93 -4.93 -5.64
N ASN A 123 25.26 -6.20 -5.39
CA ASN A 123 24.26 -7.24 -5.15
C ASN A 123 23.41 -6.94 -3.92
N ILE A 124 24.02 -6.53 -2.80
CA ILE A 124 23.28 -6.17 -1.57
C ILE A 124 22.32 -5.01 -1.83
N LEU A 125 22.75 -3.98 -2.53
CA LEU A 125 21.88 -2.84 -2.84
C LEU A 125 20.71 -3.25 -3.74
N THR A 126 20.98 -4.09 -4.74
CA THR A 126 19.94 -4.61 -5.65
C THR A 126 18.96 -5.53 -4.92
N ASP A 127 19.44 -6.43 -4.07
CA ASP A 127 18.59 -7.35 -3.32
C ASP A 127 17.71 -6.61 -2.30
N VAL A 128 18.25 -5.60 -1.63
CA VAL A 128 17.46 -4.74 -0.72
C VAL A 128 16.43 -3.92 -1.48
N ALA A 129 16.74 -3.42 -2.67
CA ALA A 129 15.78 -2.72 -3.52
C ALA A 129 14.65 -3.67 -4.02
N ALA A 130 15.00 -4.91 -4.36
CA ALA A 130 14.02 -5.94 -4.72
C ALA A 130 13.09 -6.28 -3.55
N LEU A 131 13.61 -6.38 -2.33
CA LEU A 131 12.79 -6.54 -1.13
C LEU A 131 11.86 -5.34 -0.90
N GLN A 132 12.33 -4.12 -1.14
CA GLN A 132 11.50 -2.91 -1.03
C GLN A 132 10.30 -2.97 -1.97
N SER A 133 10.53 -3.27 -3.24
CA SER A 133 9.44 -3.38 -4.24
C SER A 133 8.46 -4.49 -3.87
N MET A 134 8.95 -5.64 -3.41
CA MET A 134 8.12 -6.76 -2.97
C MET A 134 7.24 -6.37 -1.78
N PHE A 135 7.79 -5.74 -0.74
CA PHE A 135 7.00 -5.31 0.42
C PHE A 135 5.96 -4.24 0.05
N SER A 136 6.33 -3.27 -0.77
CA SER A 136 5.40 -2.24 -1.23
C SER A 136 4.26 -2.85 -2.03
N THR A 137 4.54 -3.77 -2.95
CA THR A 137 3.52 -4.43 -3.78
C THR A 137 2.61 -5.35 -2.96
N VAL A 138 3.17 -6.14 -2.05
CA VAL A 138 2.39 -7.11 -1.26
C VAL A 138 1.52 -6.39 -0.23
N VAL A 139 2.08 -5.46 0.54
CA VAL A 139 1.34 -4.81 1.64
C VAL A 139 0.28 -3.84 1.10
N VAL A 140 0.63 -3.04 0.09
CA VAL A 140 -0.30 -2.04 -0.48
C VAL A 140 -1.19 -2.66 -1.54
N GLY A 141 -0.63 -3.41 -2.48
CA GLY A 141 -1.35 -3.90 -3.65
C GLY A 141 -2.36 -4.99 -3.31
N ILE A 142 -1.93 -6.05 -2.64
CA ILE A 142 -2.81 -7.22 -2.40
C ILE A 142 -3.95 -6.85 -1.45
N ALA A 143 -3.64 -6.19 -0.32
CA ALA A 143 -4.67 -5.80 0.63
C ALA A 143 -5.71 -4.88 -0.01
N SER A 144 -5.27 -3.84 -0.74
CA SER A 144 -6.15 -2.86 -1.38
C SER A 144 -7.02 -3.48 -2.46
N ASN A 145 -6.44 -4.30 -3.33
CA ASN A 145 -7.15 -4.91 -4.44
C ASN A 145 -8.15 -5.96 -3.96
N LEU A 146 -7.82 -6.72 -2.91
CA LEU A 146 -8.75 -7.69 -2.31
C LEU A 146 -9.97 -6.98 -1.71
N PHE A 147 -9.77 -5.90 -0.94
CA PHE A 147 -10.87 -5.10 -0.40
C PHE A 147 -11.70 -4.44 -1.50
N ALA A 148 -11.06 -3.90 -2.53
CA ALA A 148 -11.77 -3.32 -3.68
C ALA A 148 -12.64 -4.36 -4.38
N LEU A 149 -12.13 -5.57 -4.61
CA LEU A 149 -12.85 -6.66 -5.27
C LEU A 149 -14.06 -7.11 -4.44
N ILE A 150 -13.90 -7.29 -3.14
CA ILE A 150 -15.00 -7.65 -2.24
C ILE A 150 -16.07 -6.55 -2.26
N PHE A 151 -15.67 -5.29 -2.15
CA PHE A 151 -16.62 -4.18 -2.06
C PHE A 151 -17.35 -3.95 -3.38
N VAL A 152 -16.66 -4.02 -4.53
CA VAL A 152 -17.29 -3.96 -5.86
C VAL A 152 -18.27 -5.11 -6.04
N GLY A 153 -17.91 -6.33 -5.61
CA GLY A 153 -18.81 -7.48 -5.64
C GLY A 153 -20.09 -7.25 -4.83
N ILE A 154 -19.97 -6.72 -3.60
CA ILE A 154 -21.13 -6.37 -2.76
C ILE A 154 -21.97 -5.30 -3.46
N MET A 155 -21.35 -4.26 -4.01
CA MET A 155 -22.04 -3.17 -4.68
C MET A 155 -22.82 -3.65 -5.91
N LEU A 156 -22.26 -4.56 -6.71
CA LEU A 156 -22.96 -5.16 -7.84
C LEU A 156 -24.20 -5.93 -7.43
N VAL A 157 -24.09 -6.74 -6.38
CA VAL A 157 -25.24 -7.50 -5.85
C VAL A 157 -26.34 -6.59 -5.32
N VAL A 158 -25.96 -5.48 -4.67
CA VAL A 158 -26.94 -4.51 -4.10
C VAL A 158 -27.60 -3.65 -5.17
N LEU A 159 -26.84 -3.23 -6.22
CA LEU A 159 -27.40 -2.39 -7.28
C LEU A 159 -28.18 -3.15 -8.34
N SER A 160 -27.86 -4.40 -8.57
CA SER A 160 -28.49 -5.23 -9.61
C SER A 160 -28.74 -6.64 -9.07
N PRO A 161 -29.79 -6.83 -8.23
CA PRO A 161 -30.14 -8.15 -7.71
C PRO A 161 -30.63 -9.15 -8.80
N THR A 162 -30.76 -8.68 -10.06
CA THR A 162 -31.21 -9.47 -11.22
C THR A 162 -30.08 -9.89 -12.15
N LEU A 163 -28.83 -9.57 -11.85
CA LEU A 163 -27.64 -10.03 -12.56
C LEU A 163 -27.01 -11.24 -11.86
#